data_8abe3315a2b72519ed45935846f2e5df
#
_entry.id   8abe3315a2b72519ed45935846f2e5df
#
_cell.length_a   1.000
_cell.length_b   1.000
_cell.length_c   1.000
_cell.angle_alpha   90.00
_cell.angle_beta   90.00
_cell.angle_gamma   90.00
#
_symmetry.space_group_name_H-M   'P 1'
#
loop_
_entity.id
_entity.type
_entity.pdbx_description
1 polymer ?
#
loop_
_entity_poly.entity_id
_entity_poly.type
_entity_poly.pdbx_seq_one_letter_code
_entity_poly.pdbx_strand_id
1 'polypeptide(L)'
;MSYIETRLLNSLAKVFLDSAPVENLKEAKILANDTLSFQVAFCGDEFEVNKYNIKLSVQSDIDVGISKYVVENVPCDRTSYSKIDRFYDRLTPGLYPDALLAYDTYSKAFATGRWYSVWISINESKKMLQKGRHYIEVKISDSEGKAESVQRLELEVLEACLPPQKLIYTNWFHCDCICDAYGCKMFSKKHWELIESFMSCATMHGQNMILVPAFTPPLDTPIGAERKTAQLVGVKKDNGKYTFDFTGFIKFIELAKRCGFEYFEHSHLFTQWGATHAPKIIATVDGKKKRIFGWETDACSDEYRGFLKVYLKAVKKVVEELGITDNFYYHISDEPHREDLEAYRGAREGIIGEVRSDHIIDAISDIFFVEHKLAENPIPAVNEIEPFEGKVNMSWTYYTGLLPAGGYSNRLISMPASRNRILGIQLYYYGIKGFLHWGYNFYYNSTSQIYCNPFVTTDANREFVSGTSYMVYPHKNGAAPSIRQKNFGEGICDYRALEALEAHIGREGCMAFIEESFNDFNFKTCMEPEDTQTLFEFRQRLNQKINSYKEKL
;
A
#
# COMPACT_ATOMS: atom_id res chain seq x y z
N MET A 1 -44.41 1.35 4.25
CA MET A 1 -43.92 0.43 3.18
C MET A 1 -42.42 0.44 3.24
N SER A 2 -41.80 -0.73 3.25
CA SER A 2 -40.34 -0.82 3.21
C SER A 2 -39.78 -0.11 1.97
N TYR A 3 -38.73 0.67 2.11
CA TYR A 3 -38.05 1.32 0.99
C TYR A 3 -36.53 1.29 1.16
N ILE A 4 -35.80 1.47 0.05
CA ILE A 4 -34.35 1.61 0.03
C ILE A 4 -34.02 2.95 -0.63
N GLU A 5 -33.40 3.84 0.13
CA GLU A 5 -32.82 5.06 -0.38
C GLU A 5 -31.38 4.82 -0.83
N THR A 6 -30.97 5.42 -1.96
CA THR A 6 -29.60 5.32 -2.48
C THR A 6 -29.02 6.66 -2.86
N ARG A 7 -27.67 6.77 -2.83
CA ARG A 7 -26.88 7.93 -3.27
C ARG A 7 -25.70 7.45 -4.11
N LEU A 8 -25.47 8.09 -5.24
CA LEU A 8 -24.33 7.81 -6.11
C LEU A 8 -23.14 8.70 -5.71
N LEU A 9 -22.00 8.07 -5.39
CA LEU A 9 -20.84 8.73 -4.80
C LEU A 9 -19.56 8.37 -5.55
N ASN A 10 -18.61 9.30 -5.62
CA ASN A 10 -17.26 9.00 -6.09
C ASN A 10 -16.49 8.10 -5.11
N SER A 11 -15.32 7.59 -5.52
CA SER A 11 -14.49 6.68 -4.73
C SER A 11 -13.91 7.29 -3.44
N LEU A 12 -13.88 8.62 -3.34
CA LEU A 12 -13.32 9.33 -2.18
C LEU A 12 -14.31 9.48 -1.02
N ALA A 13 -15.60 9.15 -1.25
CA ALA A 13 -16.60 9.25 -0.20
C ALA A 13 -16.38 8.18 0.89
N LYS A 14 -16.62 8.56 2.15
CA LYS A 14 -16.74 7.64 3.28
C LYS A 14 -18.15 7.67 3.84
N VAL A 15 -18.83 6.53 3.77
CA VAL A 15 -20.22 6.39 4.19
C VAL A 15 -20.26 5.88 5.63
N PHE A 16 -20.61 6.77 6.55
CA PHE A 16 -20.78 6.44 7.96
C PHE A 16 -22.20 5.95 8.24
N LEU A 17 -22.36 5.02 9.18
CA LEU A 17 -23.64 4.38 9.50
C LEU A 17 -24.73 5.35 9.96
N ASP A 18 -24.35 6.47 10.53
CA ASP A 18 -25.20 7.43 11.26
C ASP A 18 -25.47 8.75 10.51
N SER A 19 -24.96 8.89 9.30
CA SER A 19 -25.09 10.12 8.51
C SER A 19 -25.36 9.82 7.04
N ALA A 20 -26.40 10.46 6.48
CA ALA A 20 -26.69 10.39 5.06
C ALA A 20 -25.57 11.08 4.25
N PRO A 21 -24.94 10.39 3.29
CA PRO A 21 -23.94 11.02 2.44
C PRO A 21 -24.62 11.95 1.42
N VAL A 22 -23.90 13.00 1.02
CA VAL A 22 -24.32 13.88 -0.07
C VAL A 22 -23.93 13.25 -1.40
N GLU A 23 -24.90 13.12 -2.31
CA GLU A 23 -24.66 12.64 -3.67
C GLU A 23 -23.69 13.58 -4.41
N ASN A 24 -22.64 13.03 -5.00
CA ASN A 24 -21.57 13.81 -5.60
C ASN A 24 -21.06 13.27 -6.93
N LEU A 25 -21.74 12.29 -7.54
CA LEU A 25 -21.36 11.67 -8.80
C LEU A 25 -22.57 11.55 -9.73
N LYS A 26 -22.41 11.96 -10.99
CA LYS A 26 -23.40 11.80 -12.07
C LYS A 26 -22.77 11.28 -13.34
N GLU A 27 -21.56 11.74 -13.62
CA GLU A 27 -20.80 11.36 -14.81
C GLU A 27 -19.33 11.17 -14.46
N ALA A 28 -18.64 10.34 -15.25
CA ALA A 28 -17.20 10.14 -15.14
C ALA A 28 -16.57 9.99 -16.51
N LYS A 29 -15.31 10.43 -16.65
CA LYS A 29 -14.49 10.28 -17.87
C LYS A 29 -13.21 9.57 -17.50
N ILE A 30 -12.92 8.47 -18.19
CA ILE A 30 -11.72 7.66 -17.96
C ILE A 30 -10.89 7.49 -19.23
N LEU A 31 -9.60 7.28 -19.06
CA LEU A 31 -8.73 6.90 -20.17
C LEU A 31 -8.96 5.43 -20.54
N ALA A 32 -8.67 5.04 -21.77
CA ALA A 32 -9.07 3.74 -22.33
C ALA A 32 -8.56 2.50 -21.56
N ASN A 33 -7.44 2.60 -20.84
CA ASN A 33 -6.87 1.51 -20.03
C ASN A 33 -6.94 1.77 -18.53
N ASP A 34 -7.82 2.70 -18.11
CA ASP A 34 -7.95 3.08 -16.70
C ASP A 34 -9.02 2.25 -15.99
N THR A 35 -9.04 2.36 -14.67
CA THR A 35 -10.06 1.79 -13.79
C THR A 35 -10.94 2.90 -13.24
N LEU A 36 -12.26 2.74 -13.29
CA LEU A 36 -13.19 3.60 -12.58
C LEU A 36 -13.68 2.90 -11.32
N SER A 37 -13.55 3.57 -10.18
CA SER A 37 -14.22 3.14 -8.95
C SER A 37 -15.21 4.20 -8.46
N PHE A 38 -16.34 3.73 -7.93
CA PHE A 38 -17.36 4.58 -7.34
C PHE A 38 -18.17 3.80 -6.30
N GLN A 39 -19.02 4.48 -5.55
CA GLN A 39 -19.86 3.85 -4.53
C GLN A 39 -21.34 4.15 -4.76
N VAL A 40 -22.19 3.22 -4.34
CA VAL A 40 -23.61 3.46 -4.13
C VAL A 40 -23.90 3.27 -2.66
N ALA A 41 -24.14 4.37 -1.96
CA ALA A 41 -24.62 4.32 -0.59
C ALA A 41 -26.09 3.94 -0.57
N PHE A 42 -26.51 3.20 0.45
CA PHE A 42 -27.89 2.76 0.61
C PHE A 42 -28.32 2.74 2.09
N CYS A 43 -29.59 3.02 2.31
CA CYS A 43 -30.25 2.91 3.62
C CYS A 43 -31.64 2.30 3.41
N GLY A 44 -31.90 1.20 4.10
CA GLY A 44 -33.23 0.58 4.12
C GLY A 44 -34.02 1.01 5.36
N ASP A 45 -35.28 1.29 5.21
CA ASP A 45 -36.15 1.69 6.30
C ASP A 45 -37.46 0.88 6.34
N GLU A 46 -38.16 0.91 7.49
CA GLU A 46 -39.44 0.24 7.72
C GLU A 46 -39.46 -1.30 7.48
N PHE A 47 -38.32 -2.00 7.69
CA PHE A 47 -38.28 -3.47 7.66
C PHE A 47 -38.72 -4.05 9.03
N GLU A 48 -39.60 -5.04 9.01
CA GLU A 48 -40.27 -5.60 10.19
C GLU A 48 -39.34 -6.13 11.29
N VAL A 49 -38.15 -6.62 10.90
CA VAL A 49 -37.18 -7.23 11.83
C VAL A 49 -35.94 -6.36 12.07
N ASN A 50 -36.01 -5.05 11.81
CA ASN A 50 -34.91 -4.10 11.95
C ASN A 50 -33.62 -4.51 11.20
N LYS A 51 -33.72 -5.39 10.23
CA LYS A 51 -32.63 -5.86 9.35
C LYS A 51 -33.16 -6.29 7.99
N TYR A 52 -32.30 -6.22 6.98
CA TYR A 52 -32.61 -6.64 5.62
C TYR A 52 -31.36 -7.16 4.91
N ASN A 53 -31.57 -7.91 3.85
CA ASN A 53 -30.52 -8.29 2.90
C ASN A 53 -30.77 -7.59 1.57
N ILE A 54 -29.72 -7.37 0.80
CA ILE A 54 -29.82 -6.74 -0.51
C ILE A 54 -29.49 -7.72 -1.62
N LYS A 55 -30.11 -7.50 -2.78
CA LYS A 55 -29.67 -7.99 -4.09
C LYS A 55 -29.07 -6.82 -4.86
N LEU A 56 -27.84 -6.99 -5.33
CA LEU A 56 -27.11 -6.02 -6.11
C LEU A 56 -26.97 -6.51 -7.55
N SER A 57 -27.52 -5.76 -8.49
CA SER A 57 -27.32 -5.95 -9.93
C SER A 57 -26.59 -4.74 -10.51
N VAL A 58 -25.58 -5.00 -11.34
CA VAL A 58 -24.88 -3.95 -12.08
C VAL A 58 -24.91 -4.32 -13.56
N GLN A 59 -25.39 -3.40 -14.39
CA GLN A 59 -25.50 -3.56 -15.84
C GLN A 59 -24.79 -2.42 -16.55
N SER A 60 -24.22 -2.69 -17.71
CA SER A 60 -23.57 -1.71 -18.57
C SER A 60 -23.65 -2.16 -20.03
N ASP A 61 -23.58 -1.24 -20.96
CA ASP A 61 -23.45 -1.49 -22.39
C ASP A 61 -21.99 -1.67 -22.83
N ILE A 62 -21.01 -1.47 -21.91
CA ILE A 62 -19.61 -1.73 -22.18
C ILE A 62 -19.25 -3.17 -21.75
N ASP A 63 -18.56 -3.91 -22.64
CA ASP A 63 -18.05 -5.25 -22.32
C ASP A 63 -16.78 -5.16 -21.46
N VAL A 64 -16.98 -5.18 -20.15
CA VAL A 64 -15.92 -5.01 -19.15
C VAL A 64 -16.18 -5.80 -17.88
N GLY A 65 -15.09 -6.22 -17.22
CA GLY A 65 -15.17 -6.81 -15.88
C GLY A 65 -15.62 -5.78 -14.84
N ILE A 66 -16.67 -6.13 -14.10
CA ILE A 66 -17.22 -5.32 -13.01
C ILE A 66 -17.00 -6.06 -11.69
N SER A 67 -16.22 -5.47 -10.81
CA SER A 67 -16.02 -5.98 -9.45
C SER A 67 -16.96 -5.27 -8.47
N LYS A 68 -17.56 -6.03 -7.57
CA LYS A 68 -18.54 -5.56 -6.60
C LYS A 68 -18.10 -5.93 -5.19
N TYR A 69 -18.07 -4.94 -4.31
CA TYR A 69 -17.71 -5.13 -2.91
C TYR A 69 -18.75 -4.49 -2.01
N VAL A 70 -18.94 -5.06 -0.83
CA VAL A 70 -19.60 -4.37 0.29
C VAL A 70 -18.52 -3.67 1.11
N VAL A 71 -18.75 -2.42 1.45
CA VAL A 71 -17.89 -1.68 2.36
C VAL A 71 -18.23 -2.10 3.78
N GLU A 72 -17.30 -2.82 4.41
CA GLU A 72 -17.43 -3.25 5.80
C GLU A 72 -16.86 -2.19 6.73
N ASN A 73 -17.60 -1.91 7.80
CA ASN A 73 -17.16 -1.00 8.85
C ASN A 73 -16.28 -1.75 9.87
N VAL A 74 -15.19 -1.13 10.25
CA VAL A 74 -14.23 -1.68 11.22
C VAL A 74 -14.09 -0.77 12.43
N PRO A 75 -13.73 -1.31 13.61
CA PRO A 75 -13.45 -0.49 14.77
C PRO A 75 -12.30 0.50 14.50
N CYS A 76 -12.45 1.74 14.93
CA CYS A 76 -11.40 2.75 14.89
C CYS A 76 -11.36 3.40 16.28
N ASP A 77 -10.59 2.81 17.18
CA ASP A 77 -10.54 3.25 18.59
C ASP A 77 -9.48 4.32 18.79
N ARG A 78 -8.33 4.20 18.16
CA ARG A 78 -7.28 5.21 18.16
C ARG A 78 -7.30 6.00 16.85
N THR A 79 -8.03 7.09 16.84
CA THR A 79 -8.31 7.88 15.63
C THR A 79 -7.17 8.80 15.22
N SER A 80 -6.28 9.19 16.14
CA SER A 80 -5.21 10.17 15.88
C SER A 80 -4.00 9.94 16.77
N TYR A 81 -2.89 10.57 16.39
CA TYR A 81 -1.74 10.78 17.27
C TYR A 81 -2.02 11.93 18.26
N SER A 82 -1.06 12.22 19.16
CA SER A 82 -1.19 13.26 20.18
C SER A 82 -1.34 14.67 19.62
N LYS A 83 -0.74 14.93 18.44
CA LYS A 83 -0.91 16.20 17.72
C LYS A 83 -1.95 15.99 16.62
N ILE A 84 -3.01 16.79 16.65
CA ILE A 84 -4.15 16.69 15.73
C ILE A 84 -4.17 17.95 14.87
N ASP A 85 -4.36 17.77 13.56
CA ASP A 85 -4.75 18.85 12.64
C ASP A 85 -6.25 18.80 12.35
N ARG A 86 -6.74 19.66 11.45
CA ARG A 86 -8.18 19.75 11.11
C ARG A 86 -8.63 18.73 10.05
N PHE A 87 -7.73 17.89 9.53
CA PHE A 87 -8.00 17.06 8.35
C PHE A 87 -8.34 15.61 8.72
N TYR A 88 -9.39 15.44 9.48
CA TYR A 88 -9.95 14.14 9.87
C TYR A 88 -11.44 14.10 9.52
N ASP A 89 -11.94 12.97 9.05
CA ASP A 89 -13.38 12.76 8.90
C ASP A 89 -14.08 12.83 10.24
N ARG A 90 -13.53 12.12 11.22
CA ARG A 90 -14.01 12.06 12.61
C ARG A 90 -12.84 11.76 13.55
N LEU A 91 -12.94 12.28 14.78
CA LEU A 91 -11.99 11.99 15.86
C LEU A 91 -12.58 11.12 16.98
N THR A 92 -13.89 10.89 16.98
CA THR A 92 -14.55 10.04 17.96
C THR A 92 -14.33 8.57 17.62
N PRO A 93 -13.93 7.72 18.59
CA PRO A 93 -13.91 6.27 18.40
C PRO A 93 -15.24 5.72 17.91
N GLY A 94 -15.22 4.71 17.07
CA GLY A 94 -16.44 4.12 16.51
C GLY A 94 -16.19 3.17 15.35
N LEU A 95 -17.23 2.95 14.55
CA LEU A 95 -17.16 2.14 13.34
C LEU A 95 -16.92 3.03 12.10
N TYR A 96 -15.89 2.71 11.34
CA TYR A 96 -15.44 3.46 10.18
C TYR A 96 -15.44 2.57 8.94
N PRO A 97 -15.88 3.06 7.77
CA PRO A 97 -15.85 2.31 6.52
C PRO A 97 -14.41 2.14 6.05
N ASP A 98 -13.95 0.89 5.81
CA ASP A 98 -12.61 0.65 5.29
C ASP A 98 -12.45 -0.66 4.49
N ALA A 99 -12.86 -1.82 5.02
CA ALA A 99 -12.62 -3.10 4.35
C ALA A 99 -13.59 -3.32 3.19
N LEU A 100 -13.08 -3.81 2.06
CA LEU A 100 -13.86 -4.10 0.86
C LEU A 100 -14.03 -5.62 0.70
N LEU A 101 -15.20 -6.12 1.06
CA LEU A 101 -15.52 -7.54 1.01
C LEU A 101 -16.29 -7.89 -0.26
N ALA A 102 -15.83 -8.89 -1.02
CA ALA A 102 -16.47 -9.30 -2.25
C ALA A 102 -17.96 -9.60 -2.03
N TYR A 103 -18.82 -8.93 -2.80
CA TYR A 103 -20.28 -9.02 -2.64
C TYR A 103 -20.79 -10.45 -2.75
N ASP A 104 -20.29 -11.24 -3.70
CA ASP A 104 -20.77 -12.60 -3.96
C ASP A 104 -20.51 -13.57 -2.78
N THR A 105 -19.62 -13.23 -1.86
CA THR A 105 -19.32 -14.01 -0.65
C THR A 105 -19.77 -13.33 0.65
N TYR A 106 -20.38 -12.16 0.54
CA TYR A 106 -20.87 -11.41 1.70
C TYR A 106 -22.18 -12.01 2.21
N SER A 107 -22.29 -12.22 3.51
CA SER A 107 -23.44 -12.94 4.11
C SER A 107 -24.09 -12.23 5.30
N LYS A 108 -23.64 -11.02 5.63
CA LYS A 108 -24.22 -10.26 6.74
C LYS A 108 -25.47 -9.50 6.29
N ALA A 109 -26.46 -9.39 7.16
CA ALA A 109 -27.62 -8.51 6.98
C ALA A 109 -27.26 -7.07 7.39
N PHE A 110 -27.99 -6.11 6.86
CA PHE A 110 -27.89 -4.68 7.16
C PHE A 110 -28.96 -4.25 8.16
N ALA A 111 -28.61 -3.36 9.07
CA ALA A 111 -29.56 -2.78 10.03
C ALA A 111 -30.39 -1.68 9.36
N THR A 112 -31.68 -1.63 9.70
CA THR A 112 -32.60 -0.56 9.27
C THR A 112 -32.19 0.80 9.79
N GLY A 113 -32.41 1.86 9.02
CA GLY A 113 -32.09 3.22 9.38
C GLY A 113 -30.61 3.53 9.49
N ARG A 114 -29.75 2.69 8.89
CA ARG A 114 -28.30 2.88 8.84
C ARG A 114 -27.82 2.94 7.41
N TRP A 115 -26.85 3.83 7.15
CA TRP A 115 -26.21 3.97 5.84
C TRP A 115 -25.06 2.99 5.68
N TYR A 116 -25.03 2.32 4.55
CA TYR A 116 -23.97 1.41 4.09
C TYR A 116 -23.59 1.78 2.66
N SER A 117 -22.54 1.19 2.13
CA SER A 117 -22.25 1.35 0.70
C SER A 117 -21.78 0.05 0.06
N VAL A 118 -22.02 -0.05 -1.23
CA VAL A 118 -21.36 -0.98 -2.13
C VAL A 118 -20.35 -0.22 -2.96
N TRP A 119 -19.17 -0.80 -3.12
CA TRP A 119 -18.09 -0.30 -3.96
C TRP A 119 -18.12 -1.04 -5.29
N ILE A 120 -18.11 -0.29 -6.38
CA ILE A 120 -18.09 -0.82 -7.75
C ILE A 120 -16.78 -0.40 -8.39
N SER A 121 -16.06 -1.35 -8.99
CA SER A 121 -14.88 -1.09 -9.80
C SER A 121 -15.08 -1.63 -11.22
N ILE A 122 -14.86 -0.77 -12.19
CA ILE A 122 -14.94 -1.07 -13.61
C ILE A 122 -13.52 -1.20 -14.15
N ASN A 123 -13.22 -2.29 -14.86
CA ASN A 123 -11.92 -2.50 -15.51
C ASN A 123 -10.71 -2.63 -14.58
N GLU A 124 -10.82 -3.35 -13.46
CA GLU A 124 -9.65 -3.62 -12.59
C GLU A 124 -8.53 -4.38 -13.31
N SER A 125 -8.86 -5.11 -14.38
CA SER A 125 -7.89 -5.78 -15.24
C SER A 125 -7.14 -4.85 -16.20
N LYS A 126 -7.48 -3.54 -16.22
CA LYS A 126 -6.82 -2.49 -17.04
C LYS A 126 -6.74 -2.84 -18.53
N LYS A 127 -7.76 -3.53 -19.05
CA LYS A 127 -7.89 -3.81 -20.48
C LYS A 127 -8.20 -2.53 -21.24
N MET A 128 -7.91 -2.53 -22.55
CA MET A 128 -8.31 -1.45 -23.45
C MET A 128 -9.82 -1.46 -23.62
N LEU A 129 -10.47 -0.39 -23.21
CA LEU A 129 -11.90 -0.18 -23.35
C LEU A 129 -12.23 0.49 -24.69
N GLN A 130 -13.43 0.22 -25.19
CA GLN A 130 -13.95 0.89 -26.38
C GLN A 130 -14.27 2.36 -26.07
N LYS A 131 -13.72 3.28 -26.86
CA LYS A 131 -14.02 4.71 -26.81
C LYS A 131 -15.51 4.96 -27.03
N GLY A 132 -16.08 5.87 -26.26
CA GLY A 132 -17.47 6.29 -26.44
C GLY A 132 -18.18 6.64 -25.14
N ARG A 133 -19.47 6.93 -25.28
CA ARG A 133 -20.35 7.14 -24.13
C ARG A 133 -21.08 5.86 -23.81
N HIS A 134 -21.04 5.51 -22.55
CA HIS A 134 -21.59 4.32 -21.97
C HIS A 134 -22.38 4.66 -20.71
N TYR A 135 -23.10 3.69 -20.19
CA TYR A 135 -23.76 3.83 -18.90
C TYR A 135 -23.44 2.67 -17.98
N ILE A 136 -23.55 2.91 -16.68
CA ILE A 136 -23.49 1.88 -15.65
C ILE A 136 -24.73 2.06 -14.78
N GLU A 137 -25.59 1.04 -14.76
CA GLU A 137 -26.79 1.02 -13.95
C GLU A 137 -26.59 0.09 -12.77
N VAL A 138 -26.81 0.61 -11.56
CA VAL A 138 -26.69 -0.13 -10.31
C VAL A 138 -28.07 -0.18 -9.66
N LYS A 139 -28.60 -1.38 -9.55
CA LYS A 139 -29.88 -1.66 -8.89
C LYS A 139 -29.62 -2.34 -7.55
N ILE A 140 -30.18 -1.77 -6.50
CA ILE A 140 -30.22 -2.35 -5.16
C ILE A 140 -31.67 -2.63 -4.81
N SER A 141 -31.99 -3.88 -4.46
CA SER A 141 -33.32 -4.26 -3.98
C SER A 141 -33.20 -5.10 -2.71
N ASP A 142 -34.29 -5.20 -1.95
CA ASP A 142 -34.35 -6.16 -0.86
C ASP A 142 -34.39 -7.60 -1.40
N SER A 143 -34.26 -8.59 -0.51
CA SER A 143 -34.23 -10.01 -0.90
C SER A 143 -35.52 -10.48 -1.54
N GLU A 144 -36.65 -9.84 -1.29
CA GLU A 144 -37.96 -10.18 -1.82
C GLU A 144 -38.36 -9.35 -3.06
N GLY A 145 -37.59 -8.27 -3.33
CA GLY A 145 -37.86 -7.36 -4.45
C GLY A 145 -39.03 -6.39 -4.20
N LYS A 146 -39.42 -6.20 -2.94
CA LYS A 146 -40.50 -5.29 -2.54
C LYS A 146 -40.06 -3.83 -2.50
N ALA A 147 -38.79 -3.62 -2.12
CA ALA A 147 -38.16 -2.32 -2.11
C ALA A 147 -36.97 -2.33 -3.07
N GLU A 148 -36.90 -1.35 -3.96
CA GLU A 148 -35.79 -1.24 -4.91
C GLU A 148 -35.43 0.22 -5.18
N SER A 149 -34.16 0.45 -5.54
CA SER A 149 -33.65 1.72 -6.02
C SER A 149 -32.64 1.50 -7.12
N VAL A 150 -32.61 2.41 -8.09
CA VAL A 150 -31.72 2.34 -9.25
C VAL A 150 -30.91 3.64 -9.33
N GLN A 151 -29.61 3.50 -9.49
CA GLN A 151 -28.69 4.60 -9.78
C GLN A 151 -28.05 4.40 -11.15
N ARG A 152 -27.88 5.46 -11.90
CA ARG A 152 -27.25 5.45 -13.22
C ARG A 152 -26.11 6.44 -13.29
N LEU A 153 -24.94 5.94 -13.69
CA LEU A 153 -23.72 6.69 -13.94
C LEU A 153 -23.48 6.77 -15.45
N GLU A 154 -23.32 7.98 -15.99
CA GLU A 154 -22.88 8.18 -17.36
C GLU A 154 -21.35 8.09 -17.40
N LEU A 155 -20.81 7.24 -18.27
CA LEU A 155 -19.37 6.99 -18.41
C LEU A 155 -18.91 7.38 -19.83
N GLU A 156 -17.91 8.24 -19.92
CA GLU A 156 -17.21 8.54 -21.16
C GLU A 156 -15.82 7.87 -21.13
N VAL A 157 -15.59 6.92 -22.03
CA VAL A 157 -14.28 6.33 -22.27
C VAL A 157 -13.56 7.15 -23.35
N LEU A 158 -12.44 7.76 -22.96
CA LEU A 158 -11.59 8.58 -23.82
C LEU A 158 -10.59 7.69 -24.58
N GLU A 159 -10.06 8.18 -25.70
CA GLU A 159 -9.13 7.42 -26.55
C GLU A 159 -7.71 7.34 -25.97
N ALA A 160 -7.30 8.37 -25.22
CA ALA A 160 -5.97 8.41 -24.63
C ALA A 160 -5.80 7.33 -23.52
N CYS A 161 -4.55 6.95 -23.25
CA CYS A 161 -4.18 5.89 -22.33
C CYS A 161 -3.21 6.37 -21.25
N LEU A 162 -3.22 5.70 -20.10
CA LEU A 162 -2.17 5.82 -19.10
C LEU A 162 -0.89 5.13 -19.60
N PRO A 163 0.30 5.77 -19.47
CA PRO A 163 1.58 5.14 -19.76
C PRO A 163 1.88 4.02 -18.74
N PRO A 164 2.86 3.14 -19.00
CA PRO A 164 3.38 2.23 -17.99
C PRO A 164 3.80 2.97 -16.71
N GLN A 165 3.66 2.33 -15.56
CA GLN A 165 4.08 2.92 -14.29
C GLN A 165 5.60 2.98 -14.20
N LYS A 166 6.14 4.17 -13.90
CA LYS A 166 7.58 4.36 -13.63
C LYS A 166 7.88 4.49 -12.14
N LEU A 167 6.90 4.97 -11.37
CA LEU A 167 7.02 5.06 -9.92
C LEU A 167 7.27 3.68 -9.32
N ILE A 168 8.34 3.53 -8.56
CA ILE A 168 8.59 2.32 -7.78
C ILE A 168 7.80 2.44 -6.48
N TYR A 169 6.95 1.45 -6.19
CA TYR A 169 6.10 1.48 -5.01
C TYR A 169 6.20 0.18 -4.24
N THR A 170 6.57 0.29 -2.98
CA THR A 170 6.60 -0.82 -2.03
C THR A 170 5.80 -0.53 -0.77
N ASN A 171 5.08 -1.55 -0.32
CA ASN A 171 4.64 -1.73 1.07
C ASN A 171 5.25 -3.03 1.57
N TRP A 172 5.94 -3.01 2.70
CA TRP A 172 6.60 -4.21 3.20
C TRP A 172 5.61 -5.32 3.50
N PHE A 173 5.93 -6.48 2.94
CA PHE A 173 5.09 -7.67 2.90
C PHE A 173 5.48 -8.64 4.02
N HIS A 174 4.53 -8.97 4.89
CA HIS A 174 4.77 -9.76 6.10
C HIS A 174 4.17 -11.17 5.99
N CYS A 175 5.00 -12.14 5.59
CA CYS A 175 4.58 -13.55 5.42
C CYS A 175 4.09 -14.20 6.72
N ASP A 176 4.72 -13.88 7.84
CA ASP A 176 4.36 -14.41 9.16
C ASP A 176 2.97 -13.94 9.61
N CYS A 177 2.61 -12.70 9.32
CA CYS A 177 1.28 -12.17 9.59
C CYS A 177 0.17 -12.92 8.83
N ILE A 178 0.41 -13.29 7.56
CA ILE A 178 -0.51 -14.13 6.78
C ILE A 178 -0.64 -15.51 7.43
N CYS A 179 0.50 -16.10 7.79
CA CYS A 179 0.52 -17.42 8.43
C CYS A 179 -0.32 -17.45 9.72
N ASP A 180 -0.22 -16.42 10.56
CA ASP A 180 -0.96 -16.33 11.82
C ASP A 180 -2.43 -15.99 11.61
N ALA A 181 -2.75 -15.08 10.67
CA ALA A 181 -4.13 -14.73 10.35
C ALA A 181 -4.98 -15.94 9.91
N TYR A 182 -4.36 -16.91 9.25
CA TYR A 182 -5.07 -18.11 8.75
C TYR A 182 -4.74 -19.37 9.53
N GLY A 183 -3.95 -19.32 10.60
CA GLY A 183 -3.57 -20.46 11.41
C GLY A 183 -2.86 -21.56 10.61
N CYS A 184 -2.07 -21.20 9.60
CA CYS A 184 -1.41 -22.16 8.74
C CYS A 184 0.09 -22.29 9.06
N LYS A 185 0.72 -23.37 8.57
CA LYS A 185 2.16 -23.56 8.74
C LYS A 185 2.93 -22.71 7.74
N MET A 186 4.00 -22.03 8.20
CA MET A 186 4.89 -21.21 7.37
C MET A 186 5.36 -21.97 6.13
N PHE A 187 5.20 -21.34 4.97
CA PHE A 187 5.56 -21.85 3.64
C PHE A 187 4.96 -23.22 3.27
N SER A 188 3.84 -23.62 3.93
CA SER A 188 3.03 -24.76 3.48
C SER A 188 2.31 -24.43 2.16
N LYS A 189 1.73 -25.46 1.50
CA LYS A 189 0.95 -25.25 0.26
C LYS A 189 -0.11 -24.17 0.45
N LYS A 190 -0.91 -24.25 1.53
CA LYS A 190 -1.95 -23.26 1.86
C LYS A 190 -1.36 -21.86 2.05
N HIS A 191 -0.20 -21.75 2.71
CA HIS A 191 0.46 -20.47 2.91
C HIS A 191 0.92 -19.85 1.59
N TRP A 192 1.46 -20.62 0.64
CA TRP A 192 1.84 -20.15 -0.68
C TRP A 192 0.64 -19.65 -1.50
N GLU A 193 -0.49 -20.34 -1.43
CA GLU A 193 -1.74 -19.90 -2.07
C GLU A 193 -2.23 -18.55 -1.50
N LEU A 194 -2.11 -18.37 -0.19
CA LEU A 194 -2.44 -17.09 0.47
C LEU A 194 -1.46 -15.97 0.11
N ILE A 195 -0.15 -16.26 0.11
CA ILE A 195 0.88 -15.31 -0.35
C ILE A 195 0.57 -14.83 -1.76
N GLU A 196 0.22 -15.74 -2.68
CA GLU A 196 -0.18 -15.38 -4.05
C GLU A 196 -1.40 -14.45 -4.09
N SER A 197 -2.42 -14.71 -3.28
CA SER A 197 -3.59 -13.85 -3.17
C SER A 197 -3.25 -12.44 -2.67
N PHE A 198 -2.39 -12.33 -1.65
CA PHE A 198 -1.95 -11.03 -1.13
C PHE A 198 -1.04 -10.29 -2.11
N MET A 199 -0.15 -10.99 -2.82
CA MET A 199 0.69 -10.43 -3.88
C MET A 199 -0.16 -9.88 -5.02
N SER A 200 -1.14 -10.65 -5.51
CA SER A 200 -2.04 -10.24 -6.58
C SER A 200 -2.89 -9.02 -6.19
N CYS A 201 -3.36 -8.99 -4.94
CA CYS A 201 -4.08 -7.83 -4.41
C CYS A 201 -3.17 -6.58 -4.37
N ALA A 202 -1.89 -6.71 -4.01
CA ALA A 202 -0.94 -5.59 -3.97
C ALA A 202 -0.69 -5.02 -5.37
N THR A 203 -0.37 -5.86 -6.35
CA THR A 203 -0.03 -5.42 -7.72
C THR A 203 -1.23 -4.85 -8.47
N MET A 204 -2.43 -5.36 -8.23
CA MET A 204 -3.67 -4.79 -8.78
C MET A 204 -3.82 -3.31 -8.40
N HIS A 205 -3.30 -2.90 -7.24
CA HIS A 205 -3.36 -1.53 -6.73
C HIS A 205 -2.04 -0.75 -6.88
N GLY A 206 -1.18 -1.19 -7.81
CA GLY A 206 0.02 -0.45 -8.25
C GLY A 206 1.30 -0.74 -7.49
N GLN A 207 1.29 -1.63 -6.49
CA GLN A 207 2.55 -2.04 -5.85
C GLN A 207 3.36 -2.90 -6.82
N ASN A 208 4.58 -2.47 -7.15
CA ASN A 208 5.46 -3.16 -8.11
C ASN A 208 6.81 -3.58 -7.52
N MET A 209 7.05 -3.30 -6.22
CA MET A 209 8.22 -3.74 -5.46
C MET A 209 7.78 -4.50 -4.21
N ILE A 210 8.53 -5.56 -3.82
CA ILE A 210 8.19 -6.42 -2.69
C ILE A 210 9.39 -6.77 -1.83
N LEU A 211 9.19 -6.71 -0.50
CA LEU A 211 10.17 -7.19 0.50
C LEU A 211 10.25 -8.71 0.48
N VAL A 212 11.44 -9.22 0.19
CA VAL A 212 11.75 -10.66 0.15
C VAL A 212 12.32 -11.08 1.51
N PRO A 213 11.64 -11.90 2.30
CA PRO A 213 12.14 -12.34 3.60
C PRO A 213 13.21 -13.43 3.45
N ALA A 214 14.36 -13.03 2.88
CA ALA A 214 15.52 -13.92 2.77
C ALA A 214 15.90 -14.47 4.14
N PHE A 215 15.99 -13.59 5.13
CA PHE A 215 16.00 -13.89 6.57
C PHE A 215 14.76 -13.26 7.22
N THR A 216 14.51 -13.61 8.49
CA THR A 216 13.38 -13.05 9.23
C THR A 216 13.55 -11.52 9.35
N PRO A 217 12.61 -10.70 8.81
CA PRO A 217 12.71 -9.26 8.92
C PRO A 217 12.76 -8.81 10.38
N PRO A 218 13.74 -8.00 10.80
CA PRO A 218 13.90 -7.56 12.20
C PRO A 218 12.99 -6.40 12.59
N LEU A 219 12.03 -6.06 11.75
CA LEU A 219 11.17 -4.89 11.86
C LEU A 219 10.18 -4.99 13.02
N ASP A 220 9.94 -3.89 13.72
CA ASP A 220 8.99 -3.77 14.84
C ASP A 220 9.14 -4.86 15.91
N THR A 221 10.37 -5.31 16.12
CA THR A 221 10.68 -6.32 17.12
C THR A 221 11.71 -5.74 18.09
N PRO A 222 11.36 -5.50 19.36
CA PRO A 222 12.29 -4.91 20.31
C PRO A 222 13.45 -5.86 20.65
N ILE A 223 14.56 -5.31 21.11
CA ILE A 223 15.75 -6.06 21.52
C ILE A 223 15.36 -7.13 22.53
N GLY A 224 15.76 -8.37 22.27
CA GLY A 224 15.46 -9.53 23.11
C GLY A 224 14.11 -10.20 22.86
N ALA A 225 13.21 -9.59 22.08
CA ALA A 225 11.98 -10.24 21.63
C ALA A 225 12.23 -11.14 20.41
N GLU A 226 11.34 -12.07 20.16
CA GLU A 226 11.48 -13.04 19.08
C GLU A 226 10.23 -13.06 18.19
N ARG A 227 10.38 -12.56 16.96
CA ARG A 227 9.36 -12.65 15.92
C ARG A 227 9.33 -14.07 15.31
N LYS A 228 8.17 -14.51 14.83
CA LYS A 228 8.00 -15.77 14.10
C LYS A 228 8.96 -15.85 12.91
N THR A 229 9.63 -17.00 12.74
CA THR A 229 10.62 -17.18 11.68
C THR A 229 9.96 -17.18 10.30
N ALA A 230 10.30 -16.20 9.47
CA ALA A 230 9.92 -16.08 8.07
C ALA A 230 11.20 -16.00 7.23
N GLN A 231 11.87 -17.13 7.01
CA GLN A 231 13.16 -17.22 6.36
C GLN A 231 13.05 -18.12 5.12
N LEU A 232 13.35 -17.57 3.95
CA LEU A 232 13.29 -18.27 2.66
C LEU A 232 14.61 -18.96 2.28
N VAL A 233 15.74 -18.42 2.75
CA VAL A 233 17.06 -18.98 2.44
C VAL A 233 17.43 -20.03 3.50
N GLY A 234 17.61 -21.28 3.07
CA GLY A 234 18.15 -22.32 3.92
C GLY A 234 19.63 -22.08 4.18
N VAL A 235 20.07 -22.13 5.44
CA VAL A 235 21.47 -21.97 5.83
C VAL A 235 21.95 -23.25 6.49
N LYS A 236 23.12 -23.75 6.08
CA LYS A 236 23.82 -24.89 6.68
C LYS A 236 25.24 -24.51 7.05
N LYS A 237 25.69 -24.88 8.26
CA LYS A 237 27.05 -24.66 8.75
C LYS A 237 27.68 -26.02 9.08
N ASP A 238 28.64 -26.47 8.28
CA ASP A 238 29.39 -27.69 8.47
C ASP A 238 30.88 -27.38 8.56
N ASN A 239 31.57 -27.83 9.61
CA ASN A 239 33.00 -27.57 9.81
C ASN A 239 33.40 -26.09 9.59
N GLY A 240 32.58 -25.16 10.10
CA GLY A 240 32.80 -23.74 9.99
C GLY A 240 32.47 -23.11 8.64
N LYS A 241 32.09 -23.89 7.63
CA LYS A 241 31.74 -23.42 6.28
C LYS A 241 30.23 -23.28 6.11
N TYR A 242 29.80 -22.17 5.52
CA TYR A 242 28.38 -21.92 5.19
C TYR A 242 28.05 -22.39 3.78
N THR A 243 26.87 -23.00 3.64
CA THR A 243 26.22 -23.29 2.37
C THR A 243 24.76 -22.83 2.42
N PHE A 244 24.20 -22.46 1.27
CA PHE A 244 22.88 -21.85 1.17
C PHE A 244 21.98 -22.63 0.23
N ASP A 245 20.71 -22.77 0.60
CA ASP A 245 19.65 -23.30 -0.25
C ASP A 245 18.69 -22.14 -0.59
N PHE A 246 18.65 -21.74 -1.83
CA PHE A 246 17.82 -20.66 -2.35
C PHE A 246 16.49 -21.12 -2.94
N THR A 247 16.12 -22.39 -2.82
CA THR A 247 14.87 -22.92 -3.41
C THR A 247 13.65 -22.12 -2.99
N GLY A 248 13.52 -21.77 -1.70
CA GLY A 248 12.42 -20.95 -1.20
C GLY A 248 12.46 -19.51 -1.70
N PHE A 249 13.65 -18.93 -1.78
CA PHE A 249 13.88 -17.58 -2.26
C PHE A 249 13.51 -17.46 -3.76
N ILE A 250 14.01 -18.37 -4.60
CA ILE A 250 13.72 -18.42 -6.04
C ILE A 250 12.21 -18.58 -6.26
N LYS A 251 11.57 -19.51 -5.53
CA LYS A 251 10.11 -19.71 -5.60
C LYS A 251 9.32 -18.45 -5.29
N PHE A 252 9.74 -17.67 -4.28
CA PHE A 252 9.08 -16.42 -3.89
C PHE A 252 9.20 -15.36 -5.00
N ILE A 253 10.41 -15.17 -5.54
CA ILE A 253 10.68 -14.23 -6.65
C ILE A 253 9.86 -14.60 -7.89
N GLU A 254 9.85 -15.88 -8.28
CA GLU A 254 9.08 -16.33 -9.43
C GLU A 254 7.58 -16.15 -9.25
N LEU A 255 7.07 -16.41 -8.03
CA LEU A 255 5.68 -16.15 -7.69
C LEU A 255 5.36 -14.67 -7.79
N ALA A 256 6.20 -13.82 -7.21
CA ALA A 256 6.04 -12.37 -7.25
C ALA A 256 6.06 -11.83 -8.70
N LYS A 257 6.98 -12.30 -9.55
CA LYS A 257 7.00 -11.97 -10.99
C LYS A 257 5.69 -12.35 -11.69
N ARG A 258 5.14 -13.55 -11.42
CA ARG A 258 3.85 -13.97 -11.99
C ARG A 258 2.68 -13.10 -11.52
N CYS A 259 2.75 -12.59 -10.28
CA CYS A 259 1.76 -11.65 -9.75
C CYS A 259 1.92 -10.21 -10.28
N GLY A 260 3.02 -9.89 -11.00
CA GLY A 260 3.26 -8.58 -11.61
C GLY A 260 4.25 -7.68 -10.85
N PHE A 261 5.02 -8.19 -9.90
CA PHE A 261 6.13 -7.46 -9.30
C PHE A 261 7.32 -7.40 -10.24
N GLU A 262 7.95 -6.24 -10.31
CA GLU A 262 9.11 -5.95 -11.15
C GLU A 262 10.38 -5.73 -10.32
N TYR A 263 10.23 -5.20 -9.11
CA TYR A 263 11.32 -4.84 -8.21
C TYR A 263 11.27 -5.66 -6.92
N PHE A 264 12.45 -5.90 -6.34
CA PHE A 264 12.61 -6.75 -5.16
C PHE A 264 13.54 -6.08 -4.16
N GLU A 265 13.25 -6.19 -2.90
CA GLU A 265 14.08 -5.68 -1.82
C GLU A 265 14.42 -6.79 -0.83
N HIS A 266 15.70 -6.96 -0.54
CA HIS A 266 16.17 -7.90 0.46
C HIS A 266 15.70 -7.45 1.84
N SER A 267 15.24 -8.37 2.70
CA SER A 267 14.99 -8.06 4.11
C SER A 267 16.25 -7.46 4.74
N HIS A 268 16.09 -6.55 5.69
CA HIS A 268 17.17 -5.80 6.30
C HIS A 268 18.33 -6.72 6.75
N LEU A 269 19.55 -6.33 6.40
CA LEU A 269 20.77 -7.08 6.73
C LEU A 269 21.18 -6.88 8.18
N PHE A 270 20.72 -5.81 8.81
CA PHE A 270 20.93 -5.49 10.21
C PHE A 270 19.61 -5.07 10.85
N THR A 271 19.60 -4.93 12.18
CA THR A 271 18.38 -4.53 12.89
C THR A 271 18.04 -3.06 12.70
N GLN A 272 16.75 -2.72 12.89
CA GLN A 272 16.25 -1.34 12.86
C GLN A 272 16.87 -0.50 13.98
N TRP A 273 16.75 0.82 13.85
CA TRP A 273 17.22 1.83 14.82
C TRP A 273 18.70 1.66 15.16
N GLY A 274 19.57 1.81 14.14
CA GLY A 274 21.00 1.94 14.34
C GLY A 274 21.88 0.81 13.84
N ALA A 275 21.33 -0.26 13.26
CA ALA A 275 22.11 -1.37 12.69
C ALA A 275 23.10 -2.03 13.68
N THR A 276 22.75 -2.10 14.97
CA THR A 276 23.66 -2.57 16.03
C THR A 276 23.73 -4.08 16.16
N HIS A 277 22.73 -4.81 15.65
CA HIS A 277 22.65 -6.27 15.79
C HIS A 277 22.33 -6.95 14.44
N ALA A 278 22.56 -8.25 14.38
CA ALA A 278 22.15 -9.09 13.26
C ALA A 278 20.65 -9.43 13.34
N PRO A 279 19.96 -9.63 12.20
CA PRO A 279 18.61 -10.21 12.20
C PRO A 279 18.64 -11.66 12.65
N LYS A 280 17.47 -12.20 13.02
CA LYS A 280 17.32 -13.60 13.35
C LYS A 280 17.60 -14.49 12.15
N ILE A 281 18.65 -15.33 12.25
CA ILE A 281 19.02 -16.31 11.21
C ILE A 281 19.06 -17.72 11.83
N ILE A 282 18.30 -18.63 11.23
CA ILE A 282 18.26 -20.04 11.59
C ILE A 282 19.12 -20.84 10.62
N ALA A 283 20.01 -21.69 11.14
CA ALA A 283 20.82 -22.60 10.34
C ALA A 283 20.70 -24.04 10.81
N THR A 284 21.01 -24.98 9.92
CA THR A 284 21.30 -26.36 10.29
C THR A 284 22.79 -26.48 10.60
N VAL A 285 23.12 -26.75 11.88
CA VAL A 285 24.48 -26.93 12.37
C VAL A 285 24.58 -28.35 12.90
N ASP A 286 25.49 -29.13 12.34
CA ASP A 286 25.68 -30.56 12.73
C ASP A 286 24.36 -31.35 12.73
N GLY A 287 23.54 -31.14 11.71
CA GLY A 287 22.23 -31.78 11.52
C GLY A 287 21.09 -31.25 12.39
N LYS A 288 21.31 -30.26 13.23
CA LYS A 288 20.30 -29.68 14.13
C LYS A 288 20.01 -28.22 13.77
N LYS A 289 18.73 -27.84 13.74
CA LYS A 289 18.32 -26.41 13.57
C LYS A 289 18.69 -25.61 14.80
N LYS A 290 19.42 -24.52 14.62
CA LYS A 290 19.82 -23.57 15.66
C LYS A 290 19.69 -22.13 15.15
N ARG A 291 19.35 -21.18 16.02
CA ARG A 291 19.56 -19.76 15.76
C ARG A 291 21.05 -19.50 15.88
N ILE A 292 21.66 -18.99 14.81
CA ILE A 292 23.09 -18.69 14.74
C ILE A 292 23.39 -17.20 14.86
N PHE A 293 22.41 -16.34 14.54
CA PHE A 293 22.48 -14.88 14.69
C PHE A 293 21.14 -14.34 15.18
N GLY A 294 21.17 -13.22 15.84
CA GLY A 294 20.03 -12.52 16.41
C GLY A 294 20.46 -11.32 17.25
N TRP A 295 19.62 -10.87 18.17
CA TRP A 295 19.85 -9.71 19.03
C TRP A 295 21.15 -9.77 19.87
N GLU A 296 21.64 -10.96 20.17
CA GLU A 296 22.90 -11.19 20.88
C GLU A 296 24.15 -11.04 20.00
N THR A 297 23.96 -10.87 18.68
CA THR A 297 25.06 -10.79 17.72
C THR A 297 25.38 -9.34 17.40
N ASP A 298 26.57 -8.89 17.72
CA ASP A 298 27.08 -7.59 17.29
C ASP A 298 27.17 -7.55 15.75
N ALA A 299 26.55 -6.55 15.17
CA ALA A 299 26.51 -6.30 13.72
C ALA A 299 27.92 -6.21 13.10
N CYS A 300 28.87 -5.67 13.83
CA CYS A 300 30.25 -5.47 13.39
C CYS A 300 31.19 -6.63 13.74
N SER A 301 30.69 -7.72 14.38
CA SER A 301 31.53 -8.87 14.72
C SER A 301 32.13 -9.54 13.48
N ASP A 302 33.35 -10.05 13.59
CA ASP A 302 34.03 -10.79 12.51
C ASP A 302 33.24 -12.00 12.03
N GLU A 303 32.51 -12.67 12.95
CA GLU A 303 31.68 -13.83 12.59
C GLU A 303 30.52 -13.43 11.69
N TYR A 304 29.78 -12.36 12.01
CA TYR A 304 28.65 -11.92 11.21
C TYR A 304 29.10 -11.30 9.87
N ARG A 305 30.14 -10.46 9.89
CA ARG A 305 30.75 -9.92 8.66
C ARG A 305 31.26 -11.03 7.75
N GLY A 306 31.93 -12.06 8.30
CA GLY A 306 32.38 -13.24 7.57
C GLY A 306 31.21 -14.01 6.94
N PHE A 307 30.10 -14.16 7.66
CA PHE A 307 28.87 -14.76 7.15
C PHE A 307 28.29 -13.91 6.00
N LEU A 308 28.10 -12.60 6.19
CA LEU A 308 27.54 -11.71 5.18
C LEU A 308 28.37 -11.74 3.89
N LYS A 309 29.69 -11.72 3.97
CA LYS A 309 30.56 -11.78 2.80
C LYS A 309 30.34 -13.03 1.95
N VAL A 310 30.17 -14.18 2.57
CA VAL A 310 29.91 -15.46 1.85
C VAL A 310 28.47 -15.48 1.32
N TYR A 311 27.51 -15.01 2.14
CA TYR A 311 26.10 -14.97 1.78
C TYR A 311 25.83 -14.02 0.60
N LEU A 312 26.31 -12.77 0.66
CA LEU A 312 26.08 -11.77 -0.38
C LEU A 312 26.67 -12.19 -1.74
N LYS A 313 27.84 -12.87 -1.74
CA LYS A 313 28.36 -13.47 -2.97
C LYS A 313 27.45 -14.58 -3.53
N ALA A 314 26.82 -15.35 -2.66
CA ALA A 314 25.94 -16.43 -3.11
C ALA A 314 24.59 -15.88 -3.61
N VAL A 315 23.96 -14.93 -2.90
CA VAL A 315 22.69 -14.33 -3.34
C VAL A 315 22.86 -13.52 -4.63
N LYS A 316 24.01 -12.83 -4.80
CA LYS A 316 24.32 -12.09 -6.03
C LYS A 316 24.22 -12.99 -7.27
N LYS A 317 24.81 -14.20 -7.23
CA LYS A 317 24.72 -15.17 -8.33
C LYS A 317 23.27 -15.55 -8.65
N VAL A 318 22.47 -15.80 -7.61
CA VAL A 318 21.06 -16.15 -7.79
C VAL A 318 20.27 -14.99 -8.40
N VAL A 319 20.53 -13.76 -7.97
CA VAL A 319 19.92 -12.55 -8.51
C VAL A 319 20.30 -12.33 -9.98
N GLU A 320 21.57 -12.60 -10.34
CA GLU A 320 22.06 -12.58 -11.74
C GLU A 320 21.38 -13.67 -12.57
N GLU A 321 21.31 -14.91 -12.09
CA GLU A 321 20.64 -16.04 -12.76
C GLU A 321 19.14 -15.79 -12.99
N LEU A 322 18.48 -15.08 -12.07
CA LEU A 322 17.07 -14.67 -12.18
C LEU A 322 16.85 -13.46 -13.10
N GLY A 323 17.93 -12.81 -13.58
CA GLY A 323 17.88 -11.64 -14.45
C GLY A 323 17.24 -10.41 -13.80
N ILE A 324 17.47 -10.21 -12.49
CA ILE A 324 16.87 -9.10 -11.72
C ILE A 324 17.91 -8.18 -11.08
N THR A 325 19.15 -8.21 -11.52
CA THR A 325 20.28 -7.47 -10.92
C THR A 325 20.00 -5.97 -10.78
N ASP A 326 19.39 -5.36 -11.79
CA ASP A 326 19.08 -3.92 -11.77
C ASP A 326 17.78 -3.57 -11.01
N ASN A 327 17.02 -4.59 -10.63
CA ASN A 327 15.73 -4.43 -9.94
C ASN A 327 15.75 -5.01 -8.51
N PHE A 328 16.94 -5.36 -8.00
CA PHE A 328 17.10 -5.95 -6.67
C PHE A 328 17.84 -4.99 -5.74
N TYR A 329 17.16 -4.57 -4.67
CA TYR A 329 17.63 -3.59 -3.71
C TYR A 329 17.92 -4.23 -2.35
N TYR A 330 18.70 -3.52 -1.52
CA TYR A 330 19.09 -3.96 -0.19
C TYR A 330 18.80 -2.89 0.84
N HIS A 331 18.47 -3.32 2.06
CA HIS A 331 18.36 -2.48 3.24
C HIS A 331 19.50 -2.80 4.21
N ILE A 332 20.18 -1.77 4.70
CA ILE A 332 21.10 -1.90 5.83
C ILE A 332 20.26 -1.94 7.10
N SER A 333 19.54 -0.85 7.40
CA SER A 333 18.78 -0.66 8.61
C SER A 333 17.51 0.14 8.31
N ASP A 334 16.78 0.49 9.36
CA ASP A 334 15.57 1.30 9.29
C ASP A 334 15.68 2.44 10.31
N GLU A 335 15.36 3.66 9.88
CA GLU A 335 15.32 4.89 10.68
C GLU A 335 16.53 5.11 11.63
N PRO A 336 17.81 5.05 11.15
CA PRO A 336 18.94 5.34 12.00
C PRO A 336 18.96 6.83 12.39
N HIS A 337 19.31 7.11 13.65
CA HIS A 337 19.52 8.45 14.17
C HIS A 337 21.00 8.85 14.14
N ARG A 338 21.32 10.13 14.44
CA ARG A 338 22.72 10.61 14.44
C ARG A 338 23.59 9.89 15.45
N GLU A 339 23.03 9.48 16.57
CA GLU A 339 23.71 8.69 17.59
C GLU A 339 24.17 7.32 17.07
N ASP A 340 23.50 6.80 16.06
CA ASP A 340 23.78 5.50 15.46
C ASP A 340 24.79 5.56 14.32
N LEU A 341 25.36 6.75 14.02
CA LEU A 341 26.18 6.98 12.84
C LEU A 341 27.33 5.99 12.70
N GLU A 342 28.06 5.72 13.77
CA GLU A 342 29.23 4.84 13.74
C GLU A 342 28.81 3.36 13.56
N ALA A 343 27.70 2.94 14.17
CA ALA A 343 27.15 1.60 13.97
C ALA A 343 26.66 1.41 12.52
N TYR A 344 25.91 2.39 11.99
CA TYR A 344 25.45 2.38 10.60
C TYR A 344 26.64 2.38 9.60
N ARG A 345 27.68 3.21 9.86
CA ARG A 345 28.92 3.23 9.07
C ARG A 345 29.58 1.87 9.06
N GLY A 346 29.76 1.26 10.23
CA GLY A 346 30.37 -0.05 10.38
C GLY A 346 29.57 -1.18 9.69
N ALA A 347 28.23 -1.13 9.78
CA ALA A 347 27.36 -2.05 9.06
C ALA A 347 27.49 -1.89 7.54
N ARG A 348 27.45 -0.65 7.03
CA ARG A 348 27.63 -0.33 5.60
C ARG A 348 28.99 -0.80 5.07
N GLU A 349 30.08 -0.55 5.79
CA GLU A 349 31.43 -1.01 5.44
C GLU A 349 31.54 -2.53 5.35
N GLY A 350 30.76 -3.25 6.14
CA GLY A 350 30.71 -4.71 6.13
C GLY A 350 30.08 -5.32 4.87
N ILE A 351 29.32 -4.54 4.10
CA ILE A 351 28.62 -5.03 2.89
C ILE A 351 29.06 -4.32 1.61
N ILE A 352 29.65 -3.14 1.69
CA ILE A 352 30.11 -2.40 0.51
C ILE A 352 31.19 -3.19 -0.23
N GLY A 353 31.10 -3.26 -1.57
CA GLY A 353 31.95 -4.12 -2.39
C GLY A 353 31.32 -5.47 -2.73
N GLU A 354 30.39 -5.98 -1.93
CA GLU A 354 29.56 -7.13 -2.29
C GLU A 354 28.19 -6.68 -2.86
N VAL A 355 27.68 -5.51 -2.42
CA VAL A 355 26.44 -4.88 -2.87
C VAL A 355 26.75 -3.55 -3.56
N ARG A 356 26.03 -3.24 -4.63
CA ARG A 356 26.10 -1.93 -5.30
C ARG A 356 25.53 -0.85 -4.37
N SER A 357 26.28 0.25 -4.16
CA SER A 357 25.85 1.33 -3.27
C SER A 357 24.57 2.05 -3.76
N ASP A 358 24.40 2.15 -5.09
CA ASP A 358 23.20 2.71 -5.72
C ASP A 358 21.95 1.80 -5.62
N HIS A 359 22.10 0.58 -5.11
CA HIS A 359 21.02 -0.36 -4.82
C HIS A 359 20.75 -0.52 -3.31
N ILE A 360 21.35 0.32 -2.47
CA ILE A 360 21.04 0.39 -1.05
C ILE A 360 20.00 1.50 -0.86
N ILE A 361 18.87 1.15 -0.25
CA ILE A 361 17.76 2.06 0.07
C ILE A 361 17.40 1.87 1.54
N ASP A 362 17.35 2.94 2.30
CA ASP A 362 16.96 2.90 3.71
C ASP A 362 16.06 4.08 4.05
N ALA A 363 15.12 3.89 4.98
CA ALA A 363 14.31 4.97 5.53
C ALA A 363 15.22 5.88 6.38
N ILE A 364 15.59 7.03 5.84
CA ILE A 364 16.51 8.01 6.46
C ILE A 364 15.96 9.40 6.24
N SER A 365 15.54 10.06 7.31
CA SER A 365 15.00 11.43 7.30
C SER A 365 15.99 12.51 7.70
N ASP A 366 17.21 12.16 8.10
CA ASP A 366 18.27 13.12 8.41
C ASP A 366 19.26 13.27 7.25
N ILE A 367 19.27 14.44 6.62
CA ILE A 367 20.16 14.79 5.50
C ILE A 367 21.65 14.60 5.83
N PHE A 368 22.01 14.60 7.11
CA PHE A 368 23.37 14.40 7.60
C PHE A 368 24.00 13.11 7.05
N PHE A 369 23.22 12.02 6.88
CA PHE A 369 23.74 10.76 6.33
C PHE A 369 24.15 10.90 4.86
N VAL A 370 23.47 11.74 4.08
CA VAL A 370 23.84 12.05 2.69
C VAL A 370 25.09 12.93 2.65
N GLU A 371 25.15 13.97 3.46
CA GLU A 371 26.29 14.89 3.54
C GLU A 371 27.57 14.18 3.96
N HIS A 372 27.47 13.11 4.76
CA HIS A 372 28.58 12.25 5.17
C HIS A 372 28.80 11.04 4.23
N LYS A 373 28.13 10.98 3.07
CA LYS A 373 28.27 9.94 2.04
C LYS A 373 27.96 8.53 2.56
N LEU A 374 27.05 8.41 3.52
CA LEU A 374 26.60 7.14 4.07
C LEU A 374 25.34 6.62 3.41
N ALA A 375 24.51 7.50 2.84
CA ALA A 375 23.30 7.15 2.11
C ALA A 375 23.30 7.81 0.73
N GLU A 376 23.19 7.00 -0.34
CA GLU A 376 23.08 7.49 -1.72
C GLU A 376 21.60 7.60 -2.16
N ASN A 377 20.75 6.68 -1.70
CA ASN A 377 19.32 6.65 -1.97
C ASN A 377 18.53 6.60 -0.64
N PRO A 378 18.53 7.69 0.12
CA PRO A 378 17.73 7.78 1.34
C PRO A 378 16.23 7.87 1.00
N ILE A 379 15.41 7.39 1.91
CA ILE A 379 13.95 7.49 1.83
C ILE A 379 13.48 8.36 3.01
N PRO A 380 13.40 9.69 2.86
CA PRO A 380 12.92 10.57 3.93
C PRO A 380 11.38 10.46 4.10
N ALA A 381 10.90 10.74 5.31
CA ALA A 381 9.49 10.91 5.56
C ALA A 381 8.92 12.09 4.76
N VAL A 382 7.64 12.03 4.39
CA VAL A 382 6.99 13.08 3.56
C VAL A 382 7.08 14.48 4.14
N ASN A 383 7.26 14.63 5.45
CA ASN A 383 7.48 15.91 6.14
C ASN A 383 8.94 16.35 6.19
N GLU A 384 9.86 15.54 5.69
CA GLU A 384 11.33 15.78 5.76
C GLU A 384 12.00 15.75 4.38
N ILE A 385 11.24 15.82 3.28
CA ILE A 385 11.79 15.72 1.92
C ILE A 385 12.57 16.95 1.46
N GLU A 386 12.20 18.16 1.92
CA GLU A 386 12.79 19.43 1.43
C GLU A 386 14.31 19.49 1.55
N PRO A 387 14.97 19.04 2.65
CA PRO A 387 16.44 19.06 2.74
C PRO A 387 17.15 18.20 1.70
N PHE A 388 16.44 17.22 1.10
CA PHE A 388 17.01 16.27 0.12
C PHE A 388 16.85 16.73 -1.34
N GLU A 389 16.03 17.75 -1.60
CA GLU A 389 15.79 18.25 -2.95
C GLU A 389 17.11 18.65 -3.65
N GLY A 390 17.34 18.08 -4.84
CA GLY A 390 18.55 18.33 -5.65
C GLY A 390 19.84 17.76 -5.10
N LYS A 391 19.83 17.08 -3.94
CA LYS A 391 21.04 16.51 -3.32
C LYS A 391 21.17 14.99 -3.53
N VAL A 392 20.14 14.32 -3.98
CA VAL A 392 20.10 12.87 -4.21
C VAL A 392 19.72 12.54 -5.65
N ASN A 393 20.27 11.43 -6.18
CA ASN A 393 20.03 11.03 -7.57
C ASN A 393 18.65 10.42 -7.78
N MET A 394 18.14 9.70 -6.78
CA MET A 394 16.83 9.05 -6.79
C MET A 394 16.06 9.53 -5.57
N SER A 395 15.00 10.29 -5.82
CA SER A 395 14.17 10.81 -4.74
C SER A 395 13.11 9.79 -4.38
N TRP A 396 13.12 9.37 -3.12
CA TRP A 396 12.11 8.51 -2.52
C TRP A 396 11.47 9.22 -1.33
N THR A 397 10.33 8.72 -0.89
CA THR A 397 9.72 9.15 0.37
C THR A 397 8.83 8.06 0.98
N TYR A 398 8.52 8.19 2.26
CA TYR A 398 7.56 7.34 2.96
C TYR A 398 6.61 8.18 3.84
N TYR A 399 5.48 7.61 4.25
CA TYR A 399 4.60 8.29 5.19
C TYR A 399 5.25 8.45 6.57
N THR A 400 5.11 9.64 7.15
CA THR A 400 5.48 9.82 8.55
C THR A 400 4.61 8.95 9.47
N GLY A 401 5.26 8.15 10.33
CA GLY A 401 4.56 7.28 11.28
C GLY A 401 3.98 8.01 12.49
N LEU A 402 4.62 9.09 12.94
CA LEU A 402 4.36 9.66 14.27
C LEU A 402 3.76 11.07 14.28
N LEU A 403 3.84 11.84 13.20
CA LEU A 403 3.48 13.26 13.21
C LEU A 403 2.63 13.67 12.00
N PRO A 404 1.35 13.27 11.93
CA PRO A 404 0.46 13.76 10.89
C PRO A 404 0.01 15.22 11.12
N ALA A 405 0.38 15.85 12.24
CA ALA A 405 0.06 17.24 12.52
C ALA A 405 0.76 18.16 11.51
N GLY A 406 -0.01 19.03 10.85
CA GLY A 406 0.48 19.92 9.79
C GLY A 406 -0.11 19.57 8.42
N GLY A 407 -1.07 18.63 8.38
CA GLY A 407 -1.84 18.32 7.19
C GLY A 407 -1.13 17.44 6.16
N TYR A 408 -0.01 16.81 6.50
CA TYR A 408 0.70 15.90 5.58
C TYR A 408 -0.18 14.76 5.09
N SER A 409 0.03 14.33 3.85
CA SER A 409 -0.62 13.14 3.30
C SER A 409 -0.36 11.92 4.19
N ASN A 410 -1.39 11.14 4.42
CA ASN A 410 -1.32 9.90 5.19
C ASN A 410 -2.54 9.01 4.86
N ARG A 411 -2.57 7.80 5.42
CA ARG A 411 -3.56 6.77 5.09
C ARG A 411 -4.30 6.20 6.30
N LEU A 412 -4.46 6.96 7.37
CA LEU A 412 -5.18 6.51 8.56
C LEU A 412 -6.67 6.30 8.27
N ILE A 413 -7.30 5.36 8.97
CA ILE A 413 -8.75 5.05 8.79
C ILE A 413 -9.62 6.27 9.10
N SER A 414 -9.21 7.14 10.00
CA SER A 414 -9.93 8.33 10.42
C SER A 414 -9.78 9.54 9.49
N MET A 415 -8.84 9.48 8.55
CA MET A 415 -8.57 10.58 7.63
C MET A 415 -9.40 10.49 6.35
N PRO A 416 -9.73 11.63 5.70
CA PRO A 416 -10.39 11.63 4.40
C PRO A 416 -9.59 10.85 3.35
N ALA A 417 -10.29 10.17 2.45
CA ALA A 417 -9.67 9.39 1.37
C ALA A 417 -8.83 10.27 0.44
N SER A 418 -9.22 11.53 0.24
CA SER A 418 -8.48 12.53 -0.53
C SER A 418 -7.07 12.76 0.03
N ARG A 419 -6.88 12.73 1.37
CA ARG A 419 -5.59 12.90 2.03
C ARG A 419 -4.59 11.78 1.71
N ASN A 420 -5.09 10.61 1.37
CA ASN A 420 -4.29 9.48 0.90
C ASN A 420 -4.03 9.56 -0.63
N ARG A 421 -5.07 9.82 -1.43
CA ARG A 421 -4.97 9.83 -2.89
C ARG A 421 -4.11 10.97 -3.43
N ILE A 422 -4.17 12.15 -2.81
CA ILE A 422 -3.39 13.33 -3.23
C ILE A 422 -1.89 13.08 -3.29
N LEU A 423 -1.39 12.09 -2.53
CA LEU A 423 0.03 11.76 -2.53
C LEU A 423 0.54 11.46 -3.94
N GLY A 424 -0.25 10.85 -4.83
CA GLY A 424 0.15 10.62 -6.21
C GLY A 424 0.51 11.90 -6.96
N ILE A 425 -0.25 12.98 -6.76
CA ILE A 425 0.05 14.30 -7.33
C ILE A 425 1.27 14.92 -6.66
N GLN A 426 1.41 14.79 -5.34
CA GLN A 426 2.57 15.29 -4.60
C GLN A 426 3.86 14.59 -5.01
N LEU A 427 3.85 13.26 -5.16
CA LEU A 427 5.00 12.49 -5.67
C LEU A 427 5.42 12.98 -7.06
N TYR A 428 4.46 13.23 -7.96
CA TYR A 428 4.75 13.83 -9.26
C TYR A 428 5.33 15.24 -9.09
N TYR A 429 4.71 16.10 -8.29
CA TYR A 429 5.12 17.51 -8.09
C TYR A 429 6.56 17.63 -7.61
N TYR A 430 6.98 16.81 -6.67
CA TYR A 430 8.36 16.78 -6.16
C TYR A 430 9.34 15.96 -7.01
N GLY A 431 8.88 15.34 -8.10
CA GLY A 431 9.73 14.48 -8.93
C GLY A 431 10.18 13.21 -8.23
N ILE A 432 9.42 12.75 -7.25
CA ILE A 432 9.70 11.51 -6.50
C ILE A 432 9.53 10.28 -7.41
N LYS A 433 10.50 9.38 -7.35
CA LYS A 433 10.56 8.18 -8.18
C LYS A 433 10.24 6.89 -7.43
N GLY A 434 10.22 6.95 -6.11
CA GLY A 434 9.89 5.81 -5.27
C GLY A 434 9.10 6.19 -4.03
N PHE A 435 8.19 5.30 -3.62
CA PHE A 435 7.41 5.44 -2.39
C PHE A 435 7.45 4.14 -1.59
N LEU A 436 7.72 4.26 -0.30
CA LEU A 436 7.77 3.15 0.63
C LEU A 436 6.75 3.33 1.76
N HIS A 437 6.19 2.23 2.22
CA HIS A 437 5.53 2.16 3.52
C HIS A 437 5.83 0.81 4.18
N TRP A 438 6.01 0.81 5.51
CA TRP A 438 6.41 -0.38 6.27
C TRP A 438 5.30 -1.43 6.44
N GLY A 439 4.03 -1.07 6.32
CA GLY A 439 2.92 -1.94 6.67
C GLY A 439 1.93 -2.19 5.52
N TYR A 440 2.15 -3.22 4.69
CA TYR A 440 1.13 -3.73 3.78
C TYR A 440 0.08 -4.56 4.54
N ASN A 441 0.56 -5.49 5.34
CA ASN A 441 -0.24 -6.49 6.05
C ASN A 441 0.39 -6.87 7.39
N PHE A 442 0.85 -5.88 8.16
CA PHE A 442 1.41 -6.11 9.49
C PHE A 442 0.27 -6.23 10.51
N TYR A 443 0.02 -7.44 10.98
CA TYR A 443 -1.09 -7.79 11.88
C TYR A 443 -0.61 -8.15 13.28
N TYR A 444 0.44 -7.49 13.76
CA TYR A 444 0.93 -7.64 15.13
C TYR A 444 0.85 -6.32 15.89
N ASN A 445 1.00 -6.43 17.21
CA ASN A 445 1.33 -5.31 18.06
C ASN A 445 2.76 -4.81 17.79
N SER A 446 3.18 -3.68 18.39
CA SER A 446 4.50 -3.07 18.17
C SER A 446 5.68 -3.96 18.59
N THR A 447 5.43 -5.03 19.32
CA THR A 447 6.47 -5.99 19.71
C THR A 447 6.57 -7.20 18.77
N SER A 448 5.75 -7.28 17.73
CA SER A 448 5.65 -8.41 16.79
C SER A 448 5.33 -9.77 17.43
N GLN A 449 4.73 -9.76 18.62
CA GLN A 449 4.46 -11.00 19.40
C GLN A 449 2.98 -11.37 19.45
N ILE A 450 2.09 -10.38 19.41
CA ILE A 450 0.65 -10.61 19.57
C ILE A 450 -0.04 -10.35 18.23
N TYR A 451 -0.70 -11.37 17.70
CA TYR A 451 -1.54 -11.22 16.51
C TYR A 451 -2.78 -10.37 16.83
N CYS A 452 -3.00 -9.35 16.04
CA CYS A 452 -4.12 -8.43 16.10
C CYS A 452 -5.02 -8.63 14.88
N ASN A 453 -6.22 -9.17 15.07
CA ASN A 453 -7.18 -9.33 13.99
C ASN A 453 -7.68 -7.96 13.53
N PRO A 454 -7.41 -7.52 12.28
CA PRO A 454 -7.75 -6.17 11.80
C PRO A 454 -9.25 -5.90 11.67
N PHE A 455 -10.11 -6.91 11.77
CA PHE A 455 -11.56 -6.73 11.88
C PHE A 455 -12.04 -6.47 13.31
N VAL A 456 -11.18 -6.64 14.31
CA VAL A 456 -11.50 -6.50 15.74
C VAL A 456 -10.73 -5.35 16.37
N THR A 457 -9.46 -5.18 16.02
CA THR A 457 -8.60 -4.09 16.48
C THR A 457 -7.76 -3.57 15.33
N THR A 458 -7.96 -2.33 14.95
CA THR A 458 -7.28 -1.69 13.81
C THR A 458 -6.05 -0.90 14.22
N ASP A 459 -5.76 -0.84 15.51
CA ASP A 459 -4.76 0.00 16.17
C ASP A 459 -3.66 -0.82 16.88
N ALA A 460 -3.52 -2.09 16.50
CA ALA A 460 -2.52 -2.99 17.08
C ALA A 460 -2.57 -3.04 18.61
N ASN A 461 -3.75 -3.20 19.19
CA ASN A 461 -3.97 -3.15 20.64
C ASN A 461 -3.64 -1.79 21.28
N ARG A 462 -3.99 -0.69 20.62
CA ARG A 462 -3.75 0.71 21.02
C ARG A 462 -2.29 1.16 20.96
N GLU A 463 -1.45 0.44 20.25
CA GLU A 463 -0.04 0.81 20.10
C GLU A 463 0.20 1.69 18.87
N PHE A 464 -0.60 1.53 17.80
CA PHE A 464 -0.59 2.39 16.61
C PHE A 464 -1.90 3.16 16.46
N VAL A 465 -1.92 4.17 15.59
CA VAL A 465 -3.18 4.78 15.14
C VAL A 465 -3.86 3.84 14.15
N SER A 466 -5.18 3.77 14.21
CA SER A 466 -6.00 2.83 13.43
C SER A 466 -5.67 2.87 11.94
N GLY A 467 -5.28 1.72 11.40
CA GLY A 467 -4.96 1.53 9.99
C GLY A 467 -3.53 1.86 9.57
N THR A 468 -2.63 2.28 10.48
CA THR A 468 -1.23 2.57 10.14
C THR A 468 -0.52 1.34 9.59
N SER A 469 -0.70 0.18 10.21
CA SER A 469 0.14 -1.00 9.99
C SER A 469 -0.31 -1.91 8.83
N TYR A 470 -1.44 -1.61 8.18
CA TYR A 470 -1.91 -2.42 7.05
C TYR A 470 -2.84 -1.64 6.10
N MET A 471 -2.94 -2.15 4.86
CA MET A 471 -3.83 -1.67 3.79
C MET A 471 -4.79 -2.76 3.29
N VAL A 472 -4.60 -3.99 3.69
CA VAL A 472 -5.32 -5.17 3.22
C VAL A 472 -5.80 -5.98 4.41
N TYR A 473 -6.93 -6.64 4.25
CA TYR A 473 -7.55 -7.45 5.31
C TYR A 473 -7.44 -8.95 4.99
N PRO A 474 -7.17 -9.82 6.00
CA PRO A 474 -7.28 -11.26 5.81
C PRO A 474 -8.76 -11.67 5.78
N HIS A 475 -9.25 -12.19 4.66
CA HIS A 475 -10.62 -12.68 4.50
C HIS A 475 -10.64 -14.14 4.06
N LYS A 476 -11.78 -14.81 4.15
CA LYS A 476 -11.99 -16.29 4.02
C LYS A 476 -11.05 -17.00 3.05
N ASN A 477 -10.80 -16.44 1.88
CA ASN A 477 -10.06 -17.10 0.80
C ASN A 477 -8.79 -16.33 0.36
N GLY A 478 -8.37 -15.31 1.09
CA GLY A 478 -7.21 -14.51 0.75
C GLY A 478 -7.37 -13.04 1.12
N ALA A 479 -6.67 -12.18 0.40
CA ALA A 479 -6.64 -10.75 0.65
C ALA A 479 -7.95 -10.06 0.24
N ALA A 480 -8.45 -9.17 1.10
CA ALA A 480 -9.52 -8.23 0.79
C ALA A 480 -8.94 -6.80 0.85
N PRO A 481 -9.06 -5.99 -0.21
CA PRO A 481 -8.53 -4.64 -0.22
C PRO A 481 -9.28 -3.73 0.76
N SER A 482 -8.72 -2.54 1.03
CA SER A 482 -9.42 -1.47 1.73
C SER A 482 -9.74 -0.30 0.80
N ILE A 483 -10.64 0.59 1.24
CA ILE A 483 -10.85 1.90 0.60
C ILE A 483 -9.51 2.63 0.46
N ARG A 484 -8.66 2.58 1.49
CA ARG A 484 -7.36 3.23 1.50
C ARG A 484 -6.42 2.67 0.43
N GLN A 485 -6.39 1.36 0.23
CA GLN A 485 -5.59 0.72 -0.82
C GLN A 485 -6.07 1.11 -2.21
N LYS A 486 -7.38 1.10 -2.45
CA LYS A 486 -7.99 1.53 -3.72
C LYS A 486 -7.65 2.98 -4.03
N ASN A 487 -7.87 3.87 -3.08
CA ASN A 487 -7.59 5.31 -3.26
C ASN A 487 -6.11 5.62 -3.47
N PHE A 488 -5.20 4.89 -2.83
CA PHE A 488 -3.77 5.02 -3.12
C PHE A 488 -3.44 4.55 -4.54
N GLY A 489 -4.02 3.43 -4.98
CA GLY A 489 -3.90 2.95 -6.37
C GLY A 489 -4.42 3.97 -7.40
N GLU A 490 -5.52 4.66 -7.10
CA GLU A 490 -6.01 5.79 -7.91
C GLU A 490 -5.02 6.96 -7.92
N GLY A 491 -4.38 7.27 -6.79
CA GLY A 491 -3.31 8.27 -6.70
C GLY A 491 -2.11 7.94 -7.59
N ILE A 492 -1.72 6.66 -7.68
CA ILE A 492 -0.68 6.21 -8.62
C ILE A 492 -1.15 6.40 -10.08
N CYS A 493 -2.43 6.19 -10.37
CA CYS A 493 -2.99 6.49 -11.69
C CYS A 493 -3.01 8.00 -11.98
N ASP A 494 -3.21 8.86 -10.96
CA ASP A 494 -3.08 10.32 -11.09
C ASP A 494 -1.64 10.73 -11.44
N TYR A 495 -0.62 10.13 -10.80
CA TYR A 495 0.80 10.30 -11.15
C TYR A 495 1.06 9.94 -12.63
N ARG A 496 0.62 8.76 -13.07
CA ARG A 496 0.77 8.29 -14.46
C ARG A 496 0.05 9.19 -15.47
N ALA A 497 -1.13 9.73 -15.11
CA ALA A 497 -1.86 10.65 -15.95
C ALA A 497 -1.12 11.99 -16.11
N LEU A 498 -0.45 12.48 -15.07
CA LEU A 498 0.44 13.64 -15.14
C LEU A 498 1.65 13.37 -16.03
N GLU A 499 2.27 12.18 -15.96
CA GLU A 499 3.32 11.78 -16.92
C GLU A 499 2.81 11.75 -18.37
N ALA A 500 1.57 11.30 -18.59
CA ALA A 500 0.96 11.35 -19.93
C ALA A 500 0.79 12.79 -20.43
N LEU A 501 0.36 13.70 -19.57
CA LEU A 501 0.21 15.11 -19.92
C LEU A 501 1.59 15.76 -20.16
N GLU A 502 2.59 15.44 -19.34
CA GLU A 502 3.97 15.95 -19.47
C GLU A 502 4.57 15.67 -20.85
N ALA A 503 4.27 14.52 -21.44
CA ALA A 503 4.71 14.18 -22.78
C ALA A 503 4.21 15.16 -23.87
N HIS A 504 3.16 15.93 -23.59
CA HIS A 504 2.57 16.91 -24.53
C HIS A 504 2.92 18.36 -24.20
N ILE A 505 2.98 18.73 -22.94
CA ILE A 505 3.14 20.14 -22.51
C ILE A 505 4.41 20.41 -21.70
N GLY A 506 5.22 19.37 -21.48
CA GLY A 506 6.42 19.46 -20.65
C GLY A 506 6.12 19.57 -19.15
N ARG A 507 7.19 19.47 -18.37
CA ARG A 507 7.10 19.52 -16.90
C ARG A 507 6.52 20.83 -16.38
N GLU A 508 7.00 21.97 -16.89
CA GLU A 508 6.53 23.29 -16.49
C GLU A 508 5.03 23.48 -16.76
N GLY A 509 4.55 23.01 -17.93
CA GLY A 509 3.13 23.05 -18.26
C GLY A 509 2.27 22.20 -17.31
N CYS A 510 2.78 21.04 -16.89
CA CYS A 510 2.09 20.21 -15.90
C CYS A 510 2.06 20.86 -14.52
N MET A 511 3.16 21.50 -14.11
CA MET A 511 3.22 22.22 -12.83
C MET A 511 2.19 23.36 -12.81
N ALA A 512 2.13 24.17 -13.86
CA ALA A 512 1.12 25.23 -14.00
C ALA A 512 -0.30 24.65 -13.96
N PHE A 513 -0.57 23.53 -14.65
CA PHE A 513 -1.87 22.87 -14.64
C PHE A 513 -2.29 22.40 -13.24
N ILE A 514 -1.33 21.89 -12.44
CA ILE A 514 -1.58 21.50 -11.05
C ILE A 514 -1.89 22.74 -10.20
N GLU A 515 -1.05 23.78 -10.28
CA GLU A 515 -1.20 25.02 -9.50
C GLU A 515 -2.51 25.75 -9.79
N GLU A 516 -2.90 25.85 -11.07
CA GLU A 516 -4.19 26.41 -11.49
C GLU A 516 -5.40 25.60 -11.00
N SER A 517 -5.21 24.31 -10.75
CA SER A 517 -6.28 23.39 -10.35
C SER A 517 -6.61 23.45 -8.87
N PHE A 518 -5.66 23.87 -8.06
CA PHE A 518 -5.75 23.89 -6.61
C PHE A 518 -5.41 25.31 -6.11
N ASN A 519 -6.41 26.17 -5.97
CA ASN A 519 -6.24 27.55 -5.50
C ASN A 519 -5.54 27.59 -4.13
N ASP A 520 -4.55 28.47 -3.96
CA ASP A 520 -3.78 28.69 -2.72
C ASP A 520 -3.08 27.46 -2.15
N PHE A 521 -2.75 26.51 -3.00
CA PHE A 521 -2.18 25.26 -2.61
C PHE A 521 -0.68 25.37 -2.26
N ASN A 522 -0.35 25.16 -1.00
CA ASN A 522 1.04 24.96 -0.61
C ASN A 522 1.38 23.48 -0.69
N PHE A 523 1.87 23.04 -1.87
CA PHE A 523 2.27 21.64 -2.09
C PHE A 523 3.32 21.13 -1.10
N LYS A 524 4.06 22.03 -0.44
CA LYS A 524 5.16 21.67 0.45
C LYS A 524 4.71 20.89 1.68
N THR A 525 3.49 21.08 2.14
CA THR A 525 3.11 20.47 3.38
C THR A 525 1.77 19.77 3.37
N CYS A 526 0.76 20.28 2.63
CA CYS A 526 -0.57 19.73 2.77
C CYS A 526 -1.53 20.22 1.70
N MET A 527 -2.39 19.34 1.19
CA MET A 527 -3.66 19.75 0.62
C MET A 527 -4.72 19.73 1.72
N GLU A 528 -5.48 20.82 1.83
CA GLU A 528 -6.73 20.79 2.57
C GLU A 528 -7.69 19.84 1.84
N PRO A 529 -7.96 18.65 2.36
CA PRO A 529 -8.81 17.69 1.67
C PRO A 529 -10.29 17.93 1.94
N GLU A 530 -10.66 19.13 2.38
CA GLU A 530 -12.05 19.49 2.66
C GLU A 530 -12.94 19.34 1.42
N ASP A 531 -12.33 19.28 0.23
CA ASP A 531 -13.06 19.11 -1.00
C ASP A 531 -12.61 17.86 -1.78
N THR A 532 -13.18 16.71 -1.42
CA THR A 532 -13.03 15.46 -2.17
C THR A 532 -13.46 15.62 -3.62
N GLN A 533 -14.38 16.53 -3.90
CA GLN A 533 -14.89 16.82 -5.22
C GLN A 533 -13.83 17.50 -6.10
N THR A 534 -13.07 18.45 -5.56
CA THR A 534 -11.97 19.11 -6.28
C THR A 534 -10.94 18.10 -6.81
N LEU A 535 -10.56 17.11 -5.99
CA LEU A 535 -9.61 16.09 -6.42
C LEU A 535 -10.19 15.16 -7.50
N PHE A 536 -11.47 14.81 -7.40
CA PHE A 536 -12.16 14.06 -8.43
C PHE A 536 -12.23 14.86 -9.74
N GLU A 537 -12.64 16.12 -9.69
CA GLU A 537 -12.74 17.02 -10.85
C GLU A 537 -11.37 17.31 -11.48
N PHE A 538 -10.32 17.45 -10.68
CA PHE A 538 -8.94 17.54 -11.18
C PHE A 538 -8.63 16.38 -12.12
N ARG A 539 -8.91 15.14 -11.70
CA ARG A 539 -8.67 13.98 -12.55
C ARG A 539 -9.53 13.98 -13.80
N GLN A 540 -10.80 14.42 -13.73
CA GLN A 540 -11.66 14.53 -14.92
C GLN A 540 -11.09 15.54 -15.94
N ARG A 541 -10.64 16.70 -15.48
CA ARG A 541 -10.00 17.72 -16.32
C ARG A 541 -8.66 17.23 -16.89
N LEU A 542 -7.85 16.55 -16.11
CA LEU A 542 -6.59 15.95 -16.53
C LEU A 542 -6.80 14.95 -17.66
N ASN A 543 -7.76 14.03 -17.52
CA ASN A 543 -8.11 13.06 -18.55
C ASN A 543 -8.55 13.74 -19.85
N GLN A 544 -9.41 14.75 -19.77
CA GLN A 544 -9.84 15.53 -20.94
C GLN A 544 -8.68 16.28 -21.60
N LYS A 545 -7.80 16.89 -20.81
CA LYS A 545 -6.63 17.61 -21.33
C LYS A 545 -5.70 16.67 -22.10
N ILE A 546 -5.38 15.49 -21.56
CA ILE A 546 -4.57 14.48 -22.24
C ILE A 546 -5.25 14.08 -23.57
N ASN A 547 -6.55 13.79 -23.54
CA ASN A 547 -7.28 13.33 -24.73
C ASN A 547 -7.32 14.40 -25.84
N SER A 548 -7.36 15.70 -25.48
CA SER A 548 -7.40 16.80 -26.45
C SER A 548 -6.14 16.90 -27.33
N TYR A 549 -5.02 16.34 -26.89
CA TYR A 549 -3.80 16.25 -27.71
C TYR A 549 -3.81 15.03 -28.63
N LYS A 550 -4.51 13.97 -28.27
CA LYS A 550 -4.67 12.78 -29.11
C LYS A 550 -5.57 13.06 -30.32
N GLU A 551 -6.62 13.86 -30.14
CA GLU A 551 -7.58 14.22 -31.19
C GLU A 551 -7.00 15.19 -32.25
N LYS A 552 -5.83 15.79 -31.99
CA LYS A 552 -5.15 16.72 -32.92
C LYS A 552 -4.09 16.03 -33.79
N LEU A 553 -3.78 14.76 -33.53
CA LEU A 553 -2.86 13.91 -34.31
C LEU A 553 -3.66 13.03 -35.27
#